data_b952cef6a0cd2553efebe85cd2ee954a
#
_entry.id   b952cef6a0cd2553efebe85cd2ee954a
#
_cell.length_a   1.000
_cell.length_b   1.000
_cell.length_c   1.000
_cell.angle_alpha   90.00
_cell.angle_beta   90.00
_cell.angle_gamma   90.00
#
_symmetry.space_group_name_H-M   'P 1'
#
loop_
_entity.id
_entity.type
_entity.pdbx_description
1 polymer ?
#
loop_
_entity_poly.entity_id
_entity_poly.type
_entity_poly.pdbx_seq_one_letter_code
_entity_poly.pdbx_strand_id
1 'polypeptide(L)'
;MKTPQWIKKLGGHAGELYVAAELSKRGIPNALLPENFSDDDLLAGTKDGKRICFIQVKACHPDRSSTFILRETDEKWADTPENQFVVFVWLGSPKKNEGPRYWVAQKKAVGIECVKHSAHGTHNWERRFSPKAFPEDWENNWQEIVRYLEK
;
A
#
# COMPACT_ATOMS: atom_id res chain seq x y z
N MET A 1 15.22 0.08 21.69
CA MET A 1 13.89 0.01 22.30
C MET A 1 12.86 -0.37 21.26
N LYS A 2 12.05 -1.38 21.54
CA LYS A 2 10.97 -1.77 20.61
C LYS A 2 9.90 -0.69 20.56
N THR A 3 9.44 -0.36 19.33
CA THR A 3 8.31 0.54 19.14
C THR A 3 7.04 -0.10 19.72
N PRO A 4 6.31 0.58 20.60
CA PRO A 4 5.04 0.04 21.11
C PRO A 4 4.04 -0.28 20.00
N GLN A 5 3.24 -1.32 20.21
CA GLN A 5 2.27 -1.77 19.20
C GLN A 5 1.25 -0.70 18.80
N TRP A 6 0.81 0.11 19.77
CA TRP A 6 -0.17 1.16 19.47
C TRP A 6 0.40 2.25 18.54
N ILE A 7 1.71 2.54 18.62
CA ILE A 7 2.37 3.48 17.72
C ILE A 7 2.42 2.90 16.30
N LYS A 8 2.70 1.60 16.18
CA LYS A 8 2.69 0.91 14.87
C LYS A 8 1.29 0.96 14.23
N LYS A 9 0.25 0.76 15.03
CA LYS A 9 -1.14 0.83 14.56
C LYS A 9 -1.51 2.24 14.08
N LEU A 10 -1.05 3.27 14.78
CA LEU A 10 -1.26 4.66 14.35
C LEU A 10 -0.58 4.93 13.01
N GLY A 11 0.63 4.41 12.80
CA GLY A 11 1.32 4.53 11.51
C GLY A 11 0.54 3.90 10.37
N GLY A 12 0.02 2.69 10.58
CA GLY A 12 -0.83 2.01 9.61
C GLY A 12 -2.10 2.80 9.31
N HIS A 13 -2.76 3.28 10.35
CA HIS A 13 -3.96 4.11 10.22
C HIS A 13 -3.68 5.42 9.46
N ALA A 14 -2.57 6.07 9.77
CA ALA A 14 -2.16 7.27 9.03
C ALA A 14 -1.98 6.97 7.54
N GLY A 15 -1.35 5.85 7.20
CA GLY A 15 -1.20 5.43 5.81
C GLY A 15 -2.53 5.27 5.10
N GLU A 16 -3.49 4.62 5.73
CA GLU A 16 -4.84 4.45 5.18
C GLU A 16 -5.56 5.79 4.97
N LEU A 17 -5.45 6.70 5.93
CA LEU A 17 -6.04 8.04 5.83
C LEU A 17 -5.39 8.86 4.71
N TYR A 18 -4.08 8.78 4.55
CA TYR A 18 -3.39 9.44 3.44
C TYR A 18 -3.87 8.93 2.09
N VAL A 19 -4.05 7.62 1.94
CA VAL A 19 -4.55 7.02 0.69
C VAL A 19 -5.99 7.47 0.43
N ALA A 20 -6.84 7.44 1.45
CA ALA A 20 -8.22 7.93 1.33
C ALA A 20 -8.26 9.39 0.86
N ALA A 21 -7.40 10.23 1.43
CA ALA A 21 -7.31 11.64 1.04
C ALA A 21 -6.86 11.80 -0.43
N GLU A 22 -5.87 11.02 -0.85
CA GLU A 22 -5.38 11.09 -2.24
C GLU A 22 -6.42 10.62 -3.25
N LEU A 23 -7.19 9.58 -2.93
CA LEU A 23 -8.30 9.13 -3.76
C LEU A 23 -9.39 10.20 -3.84
N SER A 24 -9.76 10.78 -2.71
CA SER A 24 -10.78 11.82 -2.62
C SER A 24 -10.40 13.08 -3.41
N LYS A 25 -9.13 13.49 -3.34
CA LYS A 25 -8.62 14.62 -4.14
C LYS A 25 -8.77 14.38 -5.64
N ARG A 26 -8.71 13.13 -6.07
CA ARG A 26 -8.85 12.74 -7.47
C ARG A 26 -10.30 12.47 -7.87
N GLY A 27 -11.25 12.70 -6.98
CA GLY A 27 -12.66 12.48 -7.26
C GLY A 27 -13.06 11.02 -7.28
N ILE A 28 -12.30 10.15 -6.64
CA ILE A 28 -12.58 8.71 -6.57
C ILE A 28 -13.30 8.38 -5.27
N PRO A 29 -14.58 7.97 -5.33
CA PRO A 29 -15.29 7.52 -4.13
C PRO A 29 -14.56 6.38 -3.44
N ASN A 30 -14.46 6.46 -2.12
CA ASN A 30 -13.72 5.45 -1.35
C ASN A 30 -14.27 5.34 0.06
N ALA A 31 -13.96 4.22 0.71
CA ALA A 31 -14.32 3.99 2.10
C ALA A 31 -13.25 3.10 2.76
N LEU A 32 -12.98 3.39 4.02
CA LEU A 32 -12.15 2.51 4.83
C LEU A 32 -12.96 1.25 5.17
N LEU A 33 -12.33 0.09 5.02
CA LEU A 33 -12.94 -1.18 5.39
C LEU A 33 -12.77 -1.42 6.90
N PRO A 34 -13.71 -2.13 7.52
CA PRO A 34 -13.55 -2.48 8.93
C PRO A 34 -12.30 -3.31 9.18
N GLU A 35 -11.66 -3.10 10.33
CA GLU A 35 -10.53 -3.91 10.77
C GLU A 35 -10.93 -5.39 10.79
N ASN A 36 -10.04 -6.25 10.33
CA ASN A 36 -10.25 -7.71 10.24
C ASN A 36 -11.36 -8.16 9.28
N PHE A 37 -11.85 -7.25 8.42
CA PHE A 37 -12.83 -7.63 7.39
C PHE A 37 -12.18 -8.48 6.28
N SER A 38 -11.00 -8.06 5.84
CA SER A 38 -10.19 -8.75 4.83
C SER A 38 -8.76 -8.26 4.96
N ASP A 39 -7.88 -8.69 4.07
CA ASP A 39 -6.53 -8.16 3.99
C ASP A 39 -6.48 -6.76 3.36
N ASP A 40 -7.58 -6.32 2.75
CA ASP A 40 -7.67 -5.00 2.13
C ASP A 40 -8.13 -3.96 3.15
N ASP A 41 -7.66 -2.72 2.95
CA ASP A 41 -7.88 -1.62 3.88
C ASP A 41 -8.90 -0.61 3.39
N LEU A 42 -9.01 -0.46 2.06
CA LEU A 42 -9.98 0.46 1.45
C LEU A 42 -10.69 -0.22 0.29
N LEU A 43 -11.90 0.30 0.05
CA LEU A 43 -12.66 0.04 -1.16
C LEU A 43 -12.74 1.36 -1.93
N ALA A 44 -12.53 1.30 -3.23
CA ALA A 44 -12.71 2.45 -4.10
C ALA A 44 -13.60 2.05 -5.27
N GLY A 45 -14.32 3.01 -5.84
CA GLY A 45 -15.26 2.67 -6.89
C GLY A 45 -15.72 3.84 -7.72
N THR A 46 -16.53 3.54 -8.71
CA THR A 46 -17.21 4.53 -9.52
C THR A 46 -18.44 5.06 -8.77
N LYS A 47 -18.86 6.27 -9.12
CA LYS A 47 -20.01 6.91 -8.50
C LYS A 47 -21.30 6.10 -8.66
N ASP A 48 -21.45 5.40 -9.79
CA ASP A 48 -22.61 4.54 -10.05
C ASP A 48 -22.50 3.13 -9.44
N GLY A 49 -21.37 2.82 -8.82
CA GLY A 49 -21.13 1.53 -8.17
C GLY A 49 -20.87 0.36 -9.12
N LYS A 50 -20.77 0.60 -10.41
CA LYS A 50 -20.58 -0.49 -11.39
C LYS A 50 -19.19 -1.10 -11.38
N ARG A 51 -18.18 -0.34 -10.97
CA ARG A 51 -16.82 -0.82 -10.86
C ARG A 51 -16.29 -0.56 -9.46
N ILE A 52 -15.67 -1.57 -8.89
CA ILE A 52 -15.13 -1.53 -7.52
C ILE A 52 -13.74 -2.15 -7.54
N CYS A 53 -12.84 -1.56 -6.78
CA CYS A 53 -11.52 -2.15 -6.52
C CYS A 53 -11.20 -2.13 -5.04
N PHE A 54 -10.26 -2.97 -4.65
CA PHE A 54 -9.80 -3.11 -3.28
C PHE A 54 -8.34 -2.65 -3.19
N ILE A 55 -8.01 -1.97 -2.11
CA ILE A 55 -6.69 -1.40 -1.91
C ILE A 55 -6.14 -1.85 -0.57
N GLN A 56 -4.98 -2.46 -0.60
CA GLN A 56 -4.20 -2.74 0.60
C GLN A 56 -3.14 -1.67 0.76
N VAL A 57 -3.00 -1.14 1.97
CA VAL A 57 -2.02 -0.10 2.28
C VAL A 57 -0.89 -0.70 3.10
N LYS A 58 0.33 -0.45 2.67
CA LYS A 58 1.54 -0.78 3.42
C LYS A 58 2.22 0.54 3.78
N ALA A 59 2.35 0.82 5.06
CA ALA A 59 2.95 2.06 5.54
C ALA A 59 4.33 1.81 6.12
N CYS A 60 5.22 2.77 5.91
CA CYS A 60 6.57 2.77 6.45
C CYS A 60 6.85 4.12 7.10
N HIS A 61 7.32 4.09 8.34
CA HIS A 61 7.76 5.29 9.04
C HIS A 61 9.29 5.39 8.94
N PRO A 62 9.82 6.40 8.24
CA PRO A 62 11.25 6.47 7.94
C PRO A 62 12.16 6.55 9.17
N ASP A 63 11.65 7.06 10.29
CA ASP A 63 12.40 7.11 11.54
C ASP A 63 12.55 5.73 12.20
N ARG A 64 11.85 4.70 11.69
CA ARG A 64 11.86 3.35 12.25
C ARG A 64 12.35 2.29 11.27
N SER A 65 12.15 2.50 9.97
CA SER A 65 12.53 1.54 8.96
C SER A 65 12.74 2.23 7.61
N SER A 66 13.64 1.69 6.82
CA SER A 66 13.86 2.14 5.43
C SER A 66 13.18 1.22 4.40
N THR A 67 12.47 0.20 4.86
CA THR A 67 11.84 -0.80 3.99
C THR A 67 10.39 -1.04 4.39
N PHE A 68 9.60 -1.48 3.43
CA PHE A 68 8.26 -2.01 3.67
C PHE A 68 8.36 -3.48 4.02
N ILE A 69 7.52 -3.94 4.94
CA ILE A 69 7.48 -5.34 5.37
C ILE A 69 6.33 -6.03 4.66
N LEU A 70 6.65 -7.08 3.92
CA LEU A 70 5.70 -7.98 3.31
C LEU A 70 5.85 -9.35 3.95
N ARG A 71 4.86 -10.20 3.77
CA ARG A 71 4.91 -11.58 4.27
C ARG A 71 5.27 -12.53 3.13
N GLU A 72 5.80 -13.68 3.46
CA GLU A 72 6.06 -14.73 2.48
C GLU A 72 4.79 -15.09 1.68
N THR A 73 3.64 -15.08 2.36
CA THR A 73 2.34 -15.33 1.72
C THR A 73 1.96 -14.27 0.69
N ASP A 74 2.56 -13.09 0.75
CA ASP A 74 2.28 -12.00 -0.19
C ASP A 74 2.82 -12.30 -1.60
N GLU A 75 3.72 -13.27 -1.73
CA GLU A 75 4.17 -13.77 -3.04
C GLU A 75 3.01 -14.35 -3.85
N LYS A 76 1.99 -14.87 -3.18
CA LYS A 76 0.77 -15.38 -3.82
C LYS A 76 -0.05 -14.29 -4.48
N TRP A 77 0.26 -13.03 -4.23
CA TRP A 77 -0.42 -11.91 -4.88
C TRP A 77 -0.25 -11.91 -6.41
N ALA A 78 0.73 -12.64 -6.93
CA ALA A 78 0.90 -12.80 -8.36
C ALA A 78 -0.34 -13.39 -9.07
N ASP A 79 -1.19 -14.10 -8.33
CA ASP A 79 -2.41 -14.72 -8.85
C ASP A 79 -3.69 -13.95 -8.53
N THR A 80 -3.57 -12.70 -8.05
CA THR A 80 -4.75 -11.90 -7.69
C THR A 80 -5.40 -11.25 -8.90
N PRO A 81 -6.73 -10.97 -8.82
CA PRO A 81 -7.44 -10.31 -9.91
C PRO A 81 -7.00 -8.84 -10.13
N GLU A 82 -7.36 -8.30 -11.28
CA GLU A 82 -7.02 -6.93 -11.69
C GLU A 82 -7.59 -5.83 -10.78
N ASN A 83 -8.66 -6.11 -10.06
CA ASN A 83 -9.32 -5.13 -9.19
C ASN A 83 -8.69 -5.00 -7.80
N GLN A 84 -7.51 -5.53 -7.62
CA GLN A 84 -6.78 -5.46 -6.36
C GLN A 84 -5.48 -4.68 -6.54
N PHE A 85 -5.28 -3.70 -5.65
CA PHE A 85 -4.15 -2.78 -5.69
C PHE A 85 -3.44 -2.73 -4.36
N VAL A 86 -2.19 -2.32 -4.40
CA VAL A 86 -1.40 -2.01 -3.19
C VAL A 86 -0.91 -0.57 -3.32
N VAL A 87 -1.03 0.18 -2.25
CA VAL A 87 -0.40 1.50 -2.13
C VAL A 87 0.61 1.43 -1.00
N PHE A 88 1.86 1.67 -1.33
CA PHE A 88 2.92 1.82 -0.35
C PHE A 88 3.01 3.28 0.04
N VAL A 89 2.95 3.56 1.33
CA VAL A 89 3.01 4.91 1.88
C VAL A 89 4.24 5.07 2.74
N TRP A 90 5.20 5.84 2.27
CA TRP A 90 6.28 6.32 3.09
C TRP A 90 5.75 7.56 3.80
N LEU A 91 5.64 7.49 5.14
CA LEU A 91 4.89 8.50 5.89
C LEU A 91 5.57 9.86 5.97
N GLY A 92 6.86 9.91 5.69
CA GLY A 92 7.64 11.12 5.90
C GLY A 92 8.07 11.28 7.35
N SER A 93 8.99 12.19 7.60
CA SER A 93 9.48 12.48 8.94
C SER A 93 8.94 13.83 9.42
N PRO A 94 8.07 13.85 10.45
CA PRO A 94 7.61 15.11 11.03
C PRO A 94 8.75 15.98 11.54
N LYS A 95 9.84 15.35 12.03
CA LYS A 95 11.01 16.07 12.53
C LYS A 95 11.76 16.81 11.43
N LYS A 96 11.72 16.29 10.20
CA LYS A 96 12.37 16.89 9.03
C LYS A 96 11.38 17.66 8.16
N ASN A 97 10.15 17.80 8.60
CA ASN A 97 9.07 18.45 7.85
C ASN A 97 8.89 17.86 6.44
N GLU A 98 8.99 16.53 6.34
CA GLU A 98 8.81 15.79 5.10
C GLU A 98 7.39 15.27 4.98
N GLY A 99 6.81 15.43 3.79
CA GLY A 99 5.49 14.89 3.48
C GLY A 99 5.54 13.44 3.02
N PRO A 100 4.36 12.82 2.83
CA PRO A 100 4.30 11.42 2.41
C PRO A 100 4.70 11.23 0.95
N ARG A 101 5.16 10.01 0.65
CA ARG A 101 5.41 9.54 -0.72
C ARG A 101 4.63 8.25 -0.96
N TYR A 102 4.24 8.03 -2.21
CA TYR A 102 3.35 6.92 -2.58
C TYR A 102 3.89 6.13 -3.76
N TRP A 103 3.70 4.81 -3.71
CA TRP A 103 3.91 3.92 -4.85
C TRP A 103 2.65 3.08 -5.01
N VAL A 104 2.10 3.07 -6.21
CA VAL A 104 0.81 2.46 -6.52
C VAL A 104 1.00 1.41 -7.59
N ALA A 105 0.50 0.21 -7.34
CA ALA A 105 0.57 -0.88 -8.31
C ALA A 105 -0.56 -1.87 -8.10
N GLN A 106 -0.86 -2.66 -9.13
CA GLN A 106 -1.72 -3.81 -8.94
C GLN A 106 -1.08 -4.80 -7.96
N LYS A 107 -1.89 -5.42 -7.13
CA LYS A 107 -1.40 -6.42 -6.17
C LYS A 107 -0.64 -7.54 -6.89
N LYS A 108 -1.10 -7.94 -8.06
CA LYS A 108 -0.43 -8.92 -8.92
C LYS A 108 1.01 -8.51 -9.26
N ALA A 109 1.20 -7.26 -9.67
CA ALA A 109 2.53 -6.73 -10.01
C ALA A 109 3.45 -6.70 -8.78
N VAL A 110 2.91 -6.35 -7.62
CA VAL A 110 3.67 -6.35 -6.36
C VAL A 110 4.12 -7.77 -6.01
N GLY A 111 3.26 -8.76 -6.14
CA GLY A 111 3.61 -10.16 -5.88
C GLY A 111 4.76 -10.64 -6.76
N ILE A 112 4.72 -10.31 -8.05
CA ILE A 112 5.77 -10.67 -9.00
C ILE A 112 7.12 -10.01 -8.62
N GLU A 113 7.11 -8.72 -8.32
CA GLU A 113 8.32 -8.00 -7.95
C GLU A 113 8.88 -8.43 -6.60
N CYS A 114 8.00 -8.78 -5.65
CA CYS A 114 8.39 -9.26 -4.33
C CYS A 114 9.25 -10.52 -4.44
N VAL A 115 8.88 -11.47 -5.30
CA VAL A 115 9.66 -12.70 -5.52
C VAL A 115 11.06 -12.38 -6.03
N LYS A 116 11.19 -11.37 -6.90
CA LYS A 116 12.47 -11.02 -7.53
C LYS A 116 13.41 -10.22 -6.65
N HIS A 117 12.86 -9.30 -5.86
CA HIS A 117 13.64 -8.20 -5.28
C HIS A 117 13.59 -8.09 -3.76
N SER A 118 12.70 -8.82 -3.09
CA SER A 118 12.65 -8.74 -1.64
C SER A 118 13.79 -9.51 -1.00
N ALA A 119 14.29 -8.99 0.11
CA ALA A 119 15.26 -9.69 0.95
C ALA A 119 14.52 -10.34 2.13
N HIS A 120 15.08 -11.43 2.64
CA HIS A 120 14.57 -12.03 3.88
C HIS A 120 14.84 -11.09 5.06
N GLY A 121 13.85 -10.94 5.93
CA GLY A 121 14.00 -10.24 7.19
C GLY A 121 14.50 -11.16 8.30
N THR A 122 14.27 -10.75 9.54
CA THR A 122 14.67 -11.48 10.74
C THR A 122 13.94 -12.83 10.87
N HIS A 123 12.70 -12.88 10.39
CA HIS A 123 11.87 -14.10 10.43
C HIS A 123 11.71 -14.68 9.02
N ASN A 124 11.54 -15.99 8.92
CA ASN A 124 11.38 -16.68 7.63
C ASN A 124 10.17 -16.19 6.83
N TRP A 125 9.12 -15.76 7.52
CA TRP A 125 7.90 -15.24 6.88
C TRP A 125 8.01 -13.77 6.44
N GLU A 126 9.07 -13.08 6.86
CA GLU A 126 9.24 -11.65 6.63
C GLU A 126 10.01 -11.40 5.33
N ARG A 127 9.47 -10.51 4.51
CA ARG A 127 10.14 -9.99 3.32
C ARG A 127 10.28 -8.48 3.47
N ARG A 128 11.45 -7.96 3.19
CA ARG A 128 11.72 -6.52 3.23
C ARG A 128 11.90 -6.01 1.81
N PHE A 129 11.11 -5.01 1.46
CA PHE A 129 11.06 -4.46 0.12
C PHE A 129 11.38 -2.97 0.18
N SER A 130 12.57 -2.61 -0.30
CA SER A 130 13.01 -1.22 -0.32
C SER A 130 12.37 -0.46 -1.49
N PRO A 131 11.96 0.80 -1.30
CA PRO A 131 11.49 1.63 -2.41
C PRO A 131 12.48 1.76 -3.57
N LYS A 132 13.77 1.58 -3.30
CA LYS A 132 14.81 1.60 -4.35
C LYS A 132 14.66 0.45 -5.34
N ALA A 133 14.02 -0.65 -4.92
CA ALA A 133 13.78 -1.81 -5.78
C ALA A 133 12.44 -1.73 -6.50
N PHE A 134 11.60 -0.74 -6.21
CA PHE A 134 10.32 -0.57 -6.91
C PHE A 134 10.55 -0.13 -8.34
N PRO A 135 9.75 -0.63 -9.32
CA PRO A 135 9.73 -0.05 -10.65
C PRO A 135 9.46 1.46 -10.59
N GLU A 136 10.16 2.22 -11.42
CA GLU A 136 10.07 3.69 -11.40
C GLU A 136 8.65 4.20 -11.67
N ASP A 137 7.90 3.49 -12.50
CA ASP A 137 6.54 3.87 -12.85
C ASP A 137 5.51 3.64 -11.74
N TRP A 138 5.89 3.05 -10.61
CA TRP A 138 4.97 2.90 -9.48
C TRP A 138 4.81 4.18 -8.67
N GLU A 139 5.80 5.06 -8.63
CA GLU A 139 5.72 6.27 -7.82
C GLU A 139 4.63 7.19 -8.33
N ASN A 140 3.69 7.52 -7.44
CA ASN A 140 2.52 8.36 -7.73
C ASN A 140 1.66 7.86 -8.91
N ASN A 141 1.67 6.57 -9.18
CA ASN A 141 0.92 5.99 -10.30
C ASN A 141 -0.55 5.71 -9.94
N TRP A 142 -1.23 6.73 -9.46
CA TRP A 142 -2.67 6.67 -9.19
C TRP A 142 -3.49 6.37 -10.44
N GLN A 143 -2.91 6.62 -11.60
CA GLN A 143 -3.54 6.36 -12.89
C GLN A 143 -3.87 4.88 -13.10
N GLU A 144 -3.14 3.97 -12.45
CA GLU A 144 -3.47 2.54 -12.49
C GLU A 144 -4.88 2.27 -11.97
N ILE A 145 -5.24 2.91 -10.85
CA ILE A 145 -6.57 2.78 -10.25
C ILE A 145 -7.62 3.45 -11.15
N VAL A 146 -7.32 4.67 -11.62
CA VAL A 146 -8.23 5.42 -12.50
C VAL A 146 -8.55 4.63 -13.77
N ARG A 147 -7.53 4.08 -14.42
CA ARG A 147 -7.72 3.27 -15.65
C ARG A 147 -8.60 2.06 -15.41
N TYR A 148 -8.41 1.39 -14.30
CA TYR A 148 -9.25 0.25 -13.94
C TYR A 148 -10.71 0.68 -13.77
N LEU A 149 -10.96 1.77 -13.05
CA LEU A 149 -12.32 2.25 -12.79
C LEU A 149 -13.03 2.79 -14.04
N GLU A 150 -12.29 3.25 -15.02
CA GLU A 150 -12.84 3.80 -16.27
C GLU A 150 -13.11 2.73 -17.36
N LYS A 151 -12.75 1.50 -17.12
CA LYS A 151 -12.97 0.42 -18.11
C LYS A 151 -14.48 0.22 -18.40
#